data_784e69a618c9d1d2653df7b87396be69
#
_entry.id   784e69a618c9d1d2653df7b87396be69
#
_cell.length_a   1.000
_cell.length_b   1.000
_cell.length_c   1.000
_cell.angle_alpha   90.00
_cell.angle_beta   90.00
_cell.angle_gamma   90.00
#
_symmetry.space_group_name_H-M   'P 1'
#
loop_
_entity.id
_entity.type
_entity.pdbx_description
1 polymer ?
#
loop_
_entity_poly.entity_id
_entity_poly.type
_entity_poly.pdbx_seq_one_letter_code
_entity_poly.pdbx_strand_id
1 'polypeptide(L)'
;MRNEKSNIAIFDTFKTRKDKFTGEARRQRGIIIHLATEKSAELRTRTSIAHAIAKNNGIFWQNIYSGIFRDLDEVLIPSGVVIEGGRLPLRRGPKALQLEGVPFYELTETGILVASSIEELGDYRMKLLESYISSLNVNTTDELIMKNGFILLLKVTPHFASKIINEYVYAYSTGIIDTAIPIDIKRMRPVIGDQITIEKELIEAYSIITNEQRELMRSFFRVMT
;
A
#
# COMPACT_ATOMS: atom_id res chain seq x y z
N MET A 1 16.69 -23.16 8.34
CA MET A 1 16.96 -22.02 7.44
C MET A 1 15.76 -21.08 7.57
N ARG A 2 15.91 -19.91 8.17
CA ARG A 2 14.90 -18.85 8.08
C ARG A 2 14.84 -18.44 6.62
N ASN A 3 13.70 -18.60 5.97
CA ASN A 3 13.42 -17.87 4.74
C ASN A 3 13.42 -16.38 5.12
N GLU A 4 14.52 -15.69 4.81
CA GLU A 4 14.53 -14.24 4.82
C GLU A 4 13.63 -13.77 3.67
N LYS A 5 12.31 -13.75 3.93
CA LYS A 5 11.41 -12.96 3.09
C LYS A 5 11.88 -11.52 3.21
N SER A 6 12.26 -10.92 2.10
CA SER A 6 12.66 -9.53 2.04
C SER A 6 11.45 -8.68 2.47
N ASN A 7 11.52 -8.14 3.68
CA ASN A 7 10.49 -7.24 4.18
C ASN A 7 10.52 -5.94 3.38
N ILE A 8 9.36 -5.44 2.99
CA ILE A 8 9.29 -4.13 2.32
C ILE A 8 9.50 -3.01 3.33
N ALA A 9 10.30 -2.01 2.99
CA ALA A 9 10.75 -0.96 3.92
C ALA A 9 9.87 0.31 3.90
N ILE A 10 8.68 0.27 3.30
CA ILE A 10 7.86 1.48 3.04
C ILE A 10 7.49 2.29 4.29
N PHE A 11 7.52 1.70 5.47
CA PHE A 11 7.27 2.36 6.76
C PHE A 11 8.54 2.65 7.55
N ASP A 12 9.72 2.28 7.05
CA ASP A 12 10.96 2.40 7.79
C ASP A 12 11.38 3.87 7.93
N THR A 13 11.60 4.27 9.18
CA THR A 13 12.06 5.59 9.55
C THR A 13 13.43 5.54 10.21
N PHE A 14 14.14 6.66 10.25
CA PHE A 14 15.39 6.73 10.99
C PHE A 14 15.15 6.57 12.50
N LYS A 15 15.98 5.77 13.18
CA LYS A 15 15.91 5.57 14.65
C LYS A 15 15.94 6.88 15.44
N THR A 16 16.73 7.86 14.98
CA THR A 16 16.90 9.17 15.61
C THR A 16 15.94 10.24 15.11
N ARG A 17 15.24 10.00 14.00
CA ARG A 17 14.29 10.92 13.36
C ARG A 17 13.10 10.13 12.85
N LYS A 18 12.21 9.75 13.77
CA LYS A 18 11.03 8.92 13.48
C LYS A 18 10.01 9.57 12.53
N ASP A 19 10.13 10.87 12.30
CA ASP A 19 9.38 11.65 11.33
C ASP A 19 9.89 11.56 9.89
N LYS A 20 11.07 10.91 9.68
CA LYS A 20 11.73 10.85 8.36
C LYS A 20 11.94 9.42 7.91
N PHE A 21 11.41 9.09 6.76
CA PHE A 21 11.64 7.81 6.08
C PHE A 21 13.11 7.62 5.72
N THR A 22 13.59 6.38 5.82
CA THR A 22 14.92 5.97 5.34
C THR A 22 15.05 6.20 3.83
N GLY A 23 16.28 6.18 3.32
CA GLY A 23 16.51 6.29 1.87
C GLY A 23 15.88 5.13 1.09
N GLU A 24 15.86 3.93 1.67
CA GLU A 24 15.22 2.74 1.11
C GLU A 24 13.70 2.88 1.08
N ALA A 25 13.10 3.24 2.21
CA ALA A 25 11.66 3.51 2.28
C ALA A 25 11.22 4.53 1.22
N ARG A 26 11.93 5.64 1.09
CA ARG A 26 11.61 6.67 0.08
C ARG A 26 11.72 6.17 -1.35
N ARG A 27 12.71 5.31 -1.67
CA ARG A 27 12.84 4.74 -3.01
C ARG A 27 11.71 3.76 -3.29
N GLN A 28 11.43 2.83 -2.37
CA GLN A 28 10.35 1.85 -2.53
C GLN A 28 8.98 2.53 -2.65
N ARG A 29 8.68 3.52 -1.79
CA ARG A 29 7.48 4.36 -1.92
C ARG A 29 7.44 5.05 -3.28
N GLY A 30 8.54 5.66 -3.73
CA GLY A 30 8.63 6.31 -5.04
C GLY A 30 8.36 5.36 -6.21
N ILE A 31 8.89 4.13 -6.17
CA ILE A 31 8.61 3.10 -7.18
C ILE A 31 7.12 2.75 -7.20
N ILE A 32 6.53 2.48 -6.04
CA ILE A 32 5.12 2.09 -5.92
C ILE A 32 4.19 3.23 -6.36
N ILE A 33 4.46 4.47 -5.94
CA ILE A 33 3.71 5.67 -6.37
C ILE A 33 3.75 5.82 -7.89
N HIS A 34 4.95 5.71 -8.48
CA HIS A 34 5.12 5.83 -9.93
C HIS A 34 4.33 4.77 -10.68
N LEU A 35 4.44 3.50 -10.26
CA LEU A 35 3.71 2.39 -10.88
C LEU A 35 2.19 2.47 -10.67
N ALA A 36 1.73 3.04 -9.55
CA ALA A 36 0.31 3.26 -9.29
C ALA A 36 -0.31 4.34 -10.18
N THR A 37 0.46 5.37 -10.53
CA THR A 37 -0.04 6.55 -11.24
C THR A 37 0.25 6.53 -12.74
N GLU A 38 1.34 5.89 -13.16
CA GLU A 38 1.73 5.81 -14.55
C GLU A 38 1.03 4.67 -15.28
N LYS A 39 0.52 4.96 -16.47
CA LYS A 39 -0.22 3.97 -17.29
C LYS A 39 0.56 3.47 -18.50
N SER A 40 1.53 4.27 -18.97
CA SER A 40 2.32 3.94 -20.15
C SER A 40 3.41 2.92 -19.83
N ALA A 41 3.45 1.80 -20.55
CA ALA A 41 4.46 0.77 -20.38
C ALA A 41 5.88 1.31 -20.59
N GLU A 42 6.07 2.25 -21.52
CA GLU A 42 7.37 2.88 -21.81
C GLU A 42 7.91 3.67 -20.62
N LEU A 43 7.02 4.22 -19.79
CA LEU A 43 7.37 4.97 -18.61
C LEU A 43 7.50 4.10 -17.35
N ARG A 44 7.16 2.81 -17.44
CA ARG A 44 7.27 1.84 -16.33
C ARG A 44 8.50 0.93 -16.42
N THR A 45 9.51 1.31 -17.24
CA THR A 45 10.81 0.64 -17.26
C THR A 45 11.69 1.09 -16.09
N ARG A 46 12.71 0.30 -15.71
CA ARG A 46 13.64 0.65 -14.62
C ARG A 46 14.25 2.03 -14.79
N THR A 47 14.68 2.35 -15.99
CA THR A 47 15.29 3.65 -16.29
C THR A 47 14.28 4.78 -16.15
N SER A 48 13.07 4.61 -16.66
CA SER A 48 12.02 5.62 -16.57
C SER A 48 11.58 5.86 -15.11
N ILE A 49 11.45 4.79 -14.32
CA ILE A 49 11.19 4.85 -12.88
C ILE A 49 12.30 5.64 -12.18
N ALA A 50 13.58 5.32 -12.46
CA ALA A 50 14.71 6.03 -11.86
C ALA A 50 14.72 7.52 -12.20
N HIS A 51 14.44 7.87 -13.45
CA HIS A 51 14.34 9.27 -13.87
C HIS A 51 13.20 10.01 -13.16
N ALA A 52 12.02 9.40 -13.06
CA ALA A 52 10.87 10.00 -12.39
C ALA A 52 11.15 10.26 -10.90
N ILE A 53 11.69 9.27 -10.18
CA ILE A 53 12.01 9.39 -8.74
C ILE A 53 13.11 10.43 -8.53
N ALA A 54 14.15 10.44 -9.38
CA ALA A 54 15.25 11.39 -9.28
C ALA A 54 14.78 12.84 -9.50
N LYS A 55 13.94 13.06 -10.51
CA LYS A 55 13.35 14.36 -10.81
C LYS A 55 12.53 14.89 -9.62
N ASN A 56 11.71 14.06 -9.03
CA ASN A 56 10.86 14.43 -7.89
C ASN A 56 11.67 14.76 -6.62
N ASN A 57 12.88 14.19 -6.48
CA ASN A 57 13.76 14.42 -5.35
C ASN A 57 14.90 15.41 -5.62
N GLY A 58 14.99 15.98 -6.81
CA GLY A 58 16.07 16.91 -7.18
C GLY A 58 17.48 16.31 -7.19
N ILE A 59 17.60 14.99 -7.49
CA ILE A 59 18.87 14.26 -7.49
C ILE A 59 19.17 13.78 -8.92
N PHE A 60 20.44 13.53 -9.22
CA PHE A 60 20.83 12.86 -10.46
C PHE A 60 20.38 11.40 -10.44
N TRP A 61 19.70 10.93 -11.48
CA TRP A 61 19.13 9.58 -11.56
C TRP A 61 20.18 8.48 -11.42
N GLN A 62 21.42 8.70 -11.89
CA GLN A 62 22.53 7.76 -11.75
C GLN A 62 22.83 7.41 -10.30
N ASN A 63 22.64 8.36 -9.38
CA ASN A 63 22.92 8.16 -7.95
C ASN A 63 21.93 7.23 -7.25
N ILE A 64 20.73 7.05 -7.81
CA ILE A 64 19.70 6.20 -7.23
C ILE A 64 19.42 4.93 -8.05
N TYR A 65 19.98 4.86 -9.28
CA TYR A 65 19.66 3.79 -10.23
C TYR A 65 19.95 2.39 -9.70
N SER A 66 21.14 2.17 -9.12
CA SER A 66 21.50 0.89 -8.50
C SER A 66 20.60 0.52 -7.32
N GLY A 67 20.19 1.52 -6.52
CA GLY A 67 19.24 1.32 -5.42
C GLY A 67 17.87 0.89 -5.92
N ILE A 68 17.38 1.48 -7.01
CA ILE A 68 16.10 1.11 -7.62
C ILE A 68 16.13 -0.30 -8.19
N PHE A 69 17.24 -0.69 -8.83
CA PHE A 69 17.44 -2.07 -9.29
C PHE A 69 17.33 -3.06 -8.14
N ARG A 70 18.09 -2.81 -7.06
CA ARG A 70 18.08 -3.66 -5.89
C ARG A 70 16.68 -3.71 -5.27
N ASP A 71 16.02 -2.57 -5.08
CA ASP A 71 14.70 -2.52 -4.47
C ASP A 71 13.65 -3.27 -5.32
N LEU A 72 13.74 -3.22 -6.66
CA LEU A 72 12.88 -4.00 -7.55
C LEU A 72 13.19 -5.51 -7.48
N ASP A 73 14.44 -5.91 -7.72
CA ASP A 73 14.83 -7.29 -7.93
C ASP A 73 14.94 -8.10 -6.64
N GLU A 74 15.41 -7.48 -5.55
CA GLU A 74 15.66 -8.17 -4.29
C GLU A 74 14.52 -8.02 -3.27
N VAL A 75 13.63 -7.03 -3.45
CA VAL A 75 12.57 -6.74 -2.48
C VAL A 75 11.18 -6.77 -3.10
N LEU A 76 10.84 -5.84 -4.01
CA LEU A 76 9.46 -5.63 -4.44
C LEU A 76 8.91 -6.75 -5.33
N ILE A 77 9.75 -7.34 -6.20
CA ILE A 77 9.35 -8.51 -7.00
C ILE A 77 9.26 -9.77 -6.14
N PRO A 78 10.28 -10.13 -5.32
CA PRO A 78 10.20 -11.30 -4.45
C PRO A 78 9.09 -11.24 -3.41
N SER A 79 8.73 -10.05 -2.91
CA SER A 79 7.59 -9.86 -2.01
C SER A 79 6.24 -9.94 -2.71
N GLY A 80 6.20 -9.99 -4.04
CA GLY A 80 4.96 -10.02 -4.79
C GLY A 80 4.22 -8.69 -4.87
N VAL A 81 4.87 -7.56 -4.54
CA VAL A 81 4.32 -6.21 -4.67
C VAL A 81 4.35 -5.73 -6.12
N VAL A 82 5.41 -6.09 -6.83
CA VAL A 82 5.65 -5.72 -8.24
C VAL A 82 5.84 -6.97 -9.07
N ILE A 83 5.44 -6.92 -10.32
CA ILE A 83 5.65 -7.97 -11.32
C ILE A 83 6.20 -7.36 -12.61
N GLU A 84 6.94 -8.14 -13.41
CA GLU A 84 7.23 -7.81 -14.79
C GLU A 84 5.92 -7.94 -15.60
N GLY A 85 5.39 -6.80 -16.09
CA GLY A 85 4.13 -6.75 -16.84
C GLY A 85 4.29 -7.15 -18.31
N GLY A 86 5.54 -7.26 -18.77
CA GLY A 86 5.91 -7.65 -20.12
C GLY A 86 7.17 -6.96 -20.60
N ARG A 87 7.42 -7.03 -21.90
CA ARG A 87 8.64 -6.47 -22.52
C ARG A 87 8.33 -5.59 -23.71
N LEU A 88 8.97 -4.44 -23.77
CA LEU A 88 8.89 -3.51 -24.88
C LEU A 88 9.89 -3.92 -25.97
N PRO A 89 9.51 -3.87 -27.26
CA PRO A 89 10.42 -4.19 -28.34
C PRO A 89 11.57 -3.18 -28.41
N LEU A 90 12.77 -3.66 -28.69
CA LEU A 90 13.90 -2.79 -28.96
C LEU A 90 13.68 -2.11 -30.33
N ARG A 91 13.61 -0.76 -30.32
CA ARG A 91 13.22 0.05 -31.50
C ARG A 91 14.23 0.06 -32.67
N ARG A 92 15.27 -0.78 -32.70
CA ARG A 92 16.33 -0.68 -33.73
C ARG A 92 16.60 -2.03 -34.43
N GLY A 93 16.24 -2.04 -35.74
CA GLY A 93 16.73 -2.94 -36.76
C GLY A 93 16.11 -4.35 -36.79
N PRO A 94 16.38 -5.12 -37.86
CA PRO A 94 15.81 -6.48 -38.05
C PRO A 94 16.20 -7.48 -36.98
N LYS A 95 17.33 -7.29 -36.28
CA LYS A 95 17.76 -8.11 -35.13
C LYS A 95 16.97 -7.83 -33.84
N ALA A 96 16.15 -6.78 -33.81
CA ALA A 96 15.34 -6.44 -32.63
C ALA A 96 14.31 -7.53 -32.28
N LEU A 97 13.89 -8.33 -33.23
CA LEU A 97 12.98 -9.46 -33.03
C LEU A 97 13.64 -10.68 -32.37
N GLN A 98 14.97 -10.70 -32.27
CA GLN A 98 15.75 -11.80 -31.67
C GLN A 98 16.29 -11.47 -30.28
N LEU A 99 16.14 -10.21 -29.82
CA LEU A 99 16.62 -9.77 -28.53
C LEU A 99 15.45 -9.68 -27.54
N GLU A 100 15.69 -10.15 -26.33
CA GLU A 100 14.76 -9.89 -25.22
C GLU A 100 14.51 -8.39 -25.09
N GLY A 101 13.26 -7.95 -25.16
CA GLY A 101 12.88 -6.56 -25.05
C GLY A 101 13.20 -5.95 -23.68
N VAL A 102 12.96 -4.66 -23.52
CA VAL A 102 13.13 -3.95 -22.24
C VAL A 102 11.95 -4.28 -21.31
N PRO A 103 12.16 -4.85 -20.11
CA PRO A 103 11.08 -5.15 -19.20
C PRO A 103 10.42 -3.87 -18.69
N PHE A 104 9.09 -3.91 -18.54
CA PHE A 104 8.32 -2.92 -17.80
C PHE A 104 7.59 -3.59 -16.63
N TYR A 105 7.26 -2.81 -15.62
CA TYR A 105 6.78 -3.29 -14.32
C TYR A 105 5.37 -2.81 -14.01
N GLU A 106 4.64 -3.63 -13.25
CA GLU A 106 3.28 -3.34 -12.82
C GLU A 106 3.10 -3.70 -11.35
N LEU A 107 2.16 -3.02 -10.70
CA LEU A 107 1.72 -3.44 -9.38
C LEU A 107 0.84 -4.68 -9.49
N THR A 108 1.07 -5.63 -8.62
CA THR A 108 0.14 -6.75 -8.39
C THR A 108 -1.05 -6.28 -7.55
N GLU A 109 -1.99 -7.18 -7.23
CA GLU A 109 -3.04 -6.90 -6.24
C GLU A 109 -2.45 -6.55 -4.86
N THR A 110 -1.40 -7.27 -4.43
CA THR A 110 -0.62 -6.91 -3.23
C THR A 110 -0.05 -5.51 -3.35
N GLY A 111 0.52 -5.18 -4.51
CA GLY A 111 1.07 -3.84 -4.78
C GLY A 111 0.02 -2.74 -4.74
N ILE A 112 -1.19 -2.98 -5.24
CA ILE A 112 -2.30 -2.03 -5.17
C ILE A 112 -2.71 -1.80 -3.70
N LEU A 113 -2.81 -2.87 -2.91
CA LEU A 113 -3.11 -2.77 -1.48
C LEU A 113 -2.02 -2.00 -0.74
N VAL A 114 -0.74 -2.29 -1.01
CA VAL A 114 0.40 -1.56 -0.44
C VAL A 114 0.37 -0.08 -0.86
N ALA A 115 0.09 0.22 -2.14
CA ALA A 115 -0.04 1.60 -2.62
C ALA A 115 -1.14 2.37 -1.89
N SER A 116 -2.26 1.71 -1.54
CA SER A 116 -3.35 2.35 -0.81
C SER A 116 -2.99 2.80 0.61
N SER A 117 -1.87 2.32 1.17
CA SER A 117 -1.32 2.75 2.46
C SER A 117 -0.31 3.91 2.35
N ILE A 118 0.02 4.36 1.14
CA ILE A 118 1.03 5.40 0.91
C ILE A 118 0.35 6.77 0.85
N GLU A 119 0.60 7.60 1.87
CA GLU A 119 -0.08 8.89 2.05
C GLU A 119 0.19 9.89 0.92
N GLU A 120 1.37 9.85 0.30
CA GLU A 120 1.76 10.73 -0.80
C GLU A 120 0.87 10.57 -2.06
N LEU A 121 0.10 9.49 -2.17
CA LEU A 121 -0.92 9.33 -3.21
C LEU A 121 -2.19 10.16 -2.97
N GLY A 122 -2.31 10.82 -1.81
CA GLY A 122 -3.47 11.64 -1.47
C GLY A 122 -4.80 10.89 -1.63
N ASP A 123 -5.79 11.55 -2.23
CA ASP A 123 -7.12 10.95 -2.45
C ASP A 123 -7.10 9.75 -3.42
N TYR A 124 -6.06 9.62 -4.24
CA TYR A 124 -5.95 8.52 -5.18
C TYR A 124 -5.83 7.17 -4.47
N ARG A 125 -5.16 7.12 -3.31
CA ARG A 125 -5.06 5.90 -2.49
C ARG A 125 -6.42 5.33 -2.08
N MET A 126 -7.39 6.21 -1.78
CA MET A 126 -8.74 5.80 -1.40
C MET A 126 -9.49 5.17 -2.58
N LYS A 127 -9.30 5.72 -3.79
CA LYS A 127 -9.85 5.13 -5.02
C LYS A 127 -9.25 3.76 -5.32
N LEU A 128 -7.94 3.60 -5.12
CA LEU A 128 -7.27 2.30 -5.24
C LEU A 128 -7.85 1.29 -4.26
N LEU A 129 -8.00 1.68 -3.00
CA LEU A 129 -8.56 0.82 -1.95
C LEU A 129 -10.01 0.44 -2.24
N GLU A 130 -10.86 1.40 -2.62
CA GLU A 130 -12.26 1.14 -2.97
C GLU A 130 -12.36 0.18 -4.16
N SER A 131 -11.57 0.40 -5.20
CA SER A 131 -11.50 -0.48 -6.37
C SER A 131 -11.06 -1.89 -5.98
N TYR A 132 -10.01 -2.01 -5.16
CA TYR A 132 -9.52 -3.29 -4.67
C TYR A 132 -10.58 -4.03 -3.84
N ILE A 133 -11.16 -3.39 -2.83
CA ILE A 133 -12.20 -4.00 -1.98
C ILE A 133 -13.42 -4.40 -2.82
N SER A 134 -13.82 -3.58 -3.78
CA SER A 134 -14.95 -3.87 -4.67
C SER A 134 -14.70 -5.10 -5.56
N SER A 135 -13.45 -5.35 -5.94
CA SER A 135 -13.05 -6.49 -6.78
C SER A 135 -12.90 -7.81 -6.00
N LEU A 136 -12.90 -7.79 -4.66
CA LEU A 136 -12.77 -8.99 -3.85
C LEU A 136 -13.85 -10.02 -4.16
N ASN A 137 -13.45 -11.22 -4.50
CA ASN A 137 -14.33 -12.37 -4.58
C ASN A 137 -14.71 -12.80 -3.16
N VAL A 138 -16.00 -13.02 -2.93
CA VAL A 138 -16.54 -13.42 -1.63
C VAL A 138 -17.21 -14.78 -1.75
N ASN A 139 -16.84 -15.71 -0.87
CA ASN A 139 -17.33 -17.09 -0.89
C ASN A 139 -18.16 -17.40 0.37
N THR A 140 -18.09 -16.56 1.39
CA THR A 140 -18.81 -16.76 2.67
C THR A 140 -19.60 -15.52 3.05
N THR A 141 -20.60 -15.70 3.90
CA THR A 141 -21.39 -14.59 4.46
C THR A 141 -20.52 -13.60 5.23
N ASP A 142 -19.55 -14.09 6.00
CA ASP A 142 -18.63 -13.24 6.78
C ASP A 142 -17.74 -12.39 5.87
N GLU A 143 -17.24 -12.94 4.77
CA GLU A 143 -16.48 -12.19 3.77
C GLU A 143 -17.32 -11.12 3.08
N LEU A 144 -18.60 -11.43 2.82
CA LEU A 144 -19.54 -10.45 2.26
C LEU A 144 -19.80 -9.31 3.26
N ILE A 145 -19.98 -9.62 4.52
CA ILE A 145 -20.13 -8.62 5.60
C ILE A 145 -18.87 -7.76 5.70
N MET A 146 -17.70 -8.37 5.68
CA MET A 146 -16.42 -7.66 5.71
C MET A 146 -16.29 -6.71 4.52
N LYS A 147 -16.51 -7.20 3.29
CA LYS A 147 -16.46 -6.39 2.06
C LYS A 147 -17.40 -5.20 2.13
N ASN A 148 -18.67 -5.43 2.43
CA ASN A 148 -19.69 -4.37 2.51
C ASN A 148 -19.41 -3.40 3.64
N GLY A 149 -18.91 -3.88 4.79
CA GLY A 149 -18.48 -3.07 5.91
C GLY A 149 -17.33 -2.13 5.53
N PHE A 150 -16.31 -2.62 4.83
CA PHE A 150 -15.22 -1.78 4.34
C PHE A 150 -15.70 -0.71 3.36
N ILE A 151 -16.57 -1.07 2.40
CA ILE A 151 -17.15 -0.11 1.45
C ILE A 151 -17.92 0.98 2.20
N LEU A 152 -18.66 0.62 3.23
CA LEU A 152 -19.37 1.59 4.07
C LEU A 152 -18.38 2.48 4.84
N LEU A 153 -17.37 1.90 5.48
CA LEU A 153 -16.34 2.65 6.22
C LEU A 153 -15.60 3.65 5.33
N LEU A 154 -15.26 3.26 4.09
CA LEU A 154 -14.63 4.15 3.11
C LEU A 154 -15.49 5.39 2.80
N LYS A 155 -16.82 5.26 2.85
CA LYS A 155 -17.76 6.35 2.58
C LYS A 155 -18.00 7.25 3.80
N VAL A 156 -18.14 6.66 4.99
CA VAL A 156 -18.57 7.40 6.19
C VAL A 156 -17.43 7.78 7.13
N THR A 157 -16.36 6.97 7.16
CA THR A 157 -15.18 7.17 8.02
C THR A 157 -13.89 6.79 7.28
N PRO A 158 -13.52 7.50 6.19
CA PRO A 158 -12.40 7.13 5.32
C PRO A 158 -11.05 7.07 6.08
N HIS A 159 -10.86 7.93 7.08
CA HIS A 159 -9.63 7.91 7.90
C HIS A 159 -9.52 6.63 8.73
N PHE A 160 -10.64 6.14 9.29
CA PHE A 160 -10.65 4.88 10.04
C PHE A 160 -10.40 3.69 9.11
N ALA A 161 -11.06 3.63 7.95
CA ALA A 161 -10.80 2.61 6.95
C ALA A 161 -9.31 2.60 6.51
N SER A 162 -8.73 3.77 6.26
CA SER A 162 -7.31 3.92 5.93
C SER A 162 -6.41 3.43 7.05
N LYS A 163 -6.72 3.74 8.31
CA LYS A 163 -5.94 3.28 9.46
C LYS A 163 -5.92 1.76 9.56
N ILE A 164 -7.06 1.11 9.43
CA ILE A 164 -7.17 -0.37 9.43
C ILE A 164 -6.27 -0.97 8.35
N ILE A 165 -6.31 -0.44 7.12
CA ILE A 165 -5.50 -0.95 6.02
C ILE A 165 -4.02 -0.66 6.24
N ASN A 166 -3.66 0.50 6.77
CA ASN A 166 -2.27 0.82 7.10
C ASN A 166 -1.68 -0.16 8.12
N GLU A 167 -2.43 -0.49 9.19
CA GLU A 167 -2.00 -1.48 10.18
C GLU A 167 -1.85 -2.88 9.55
N TYR A 168 -2.77 -3.26 8.68
CA TYR A 168 -2.70 -4.53 7.98
C TYR A 168 -1.49 -4.62 7.03
N VAL A 169 -1.24 -3.57 6.23
CA VAL A 169 -0.09 -3.48 5.33
C VAL A 169 1.21 -3.38 6.12
N TYR A 170 1.21 -2.69 7.27
CA TYR A 170 2.35 -2.65 8.18
C TYR A 170 2.70 -4.04 8.72
N ALA A 171 1.71 -4.82 9.15
CA ALA A 171 1.91 -6.20 9.61
C ALA A 171 2.50 -7.09 8.49
N TYR A 172 2.08 -6.88 7.23
CA TYR A 172 2.67 -7.54 6.08
C TYR A 172 4.13 -7.08 5.84
N SER A 173 4.39 -5.79 5.87
CA SER A 173 5.71 -5.22 5.62
C SER A 173 6.76 -5.66 6.64
N THR A 174 6.33 -5.90 7.88
CA THR A 174 7.19 -6.34 8.98
C THR A 174 7.26 -7.87 9.13
N GLY A 175 6.55 -8.62 8.29
CA GLY A 175 6.54 -10.09 8.33
C GLY A 175 5.71 -10.71 9.45
N ILE A 176 4.84 -9.91 10.12
CA ILE A 176 3.86 -10.42 11.10
C ILE A 176 2.84 -11.33 10.40
N ILE A 177 2.43 -10.96 9.18
CA ILE A 177 1.66 -11.80 8.29
C ILE A 177 2.47 -12.14 7.04
N ASP A 178 2.36 -13.37 6.57
CA ASP A 178 3.17 -13.89 5.46
C ASP A 178 2.76 -13.35 4.09
N THR A 179 1.46 -13.11 3.91
CA THR A 179 0.87 -12.69 2.63
C THR A 179 -0.19 -11.63 2.90
N ALA A 180 -0.21 -10.59 2.06
CA ALA A 180 -1.21 -9.53 2.18
C ALA A 180 -2.55 -9.90 1.52
N ILE A 181 -2.55 -10.81 0.57
CA ILE A 181 -3.73 -11.22 -0.20
C ILE A 181 -3.95 -12.74 -0.16
N PRO A 182 -5.20 -13.18 -0.27
CA PRO A 182 -6.42 -12.39 -0.19
C PRO A 182 -6.59 -11.76 1.20
N ILE A 183 -7.22 -10.58 1.27
CA ILE A 183 -7.67 -10.05 2.56
C ILE A 183 -8.78 -10.96 3.08
N ASP A 184 -8.58 -11.54 4.25
CA ASP A 184 -9.56 -12.38 4.92
C ASP A 184 -9.63 -12.08 6.42
N ILE A 185 -10.74 -12.49 7.04
CA ILE A 185 -11.01 -12.24 8.46
C ILE A 185 -9.98 -12.90 9.37
N LYS A 186 -9.46 -14.07 9.00
CA LYS A 186 -8.50 -14.83 9.83
C LYS A 186 -7.17 -14.08 9.94
N ARG A 187 -6.74 -13.43 8.85
CA ARG A 187 -5.51 -12.63 8.84
C ARG A 187 -5.70 -11.24 9.43
N MET A 188 -6.88 -10.63 9.22
CA MET A 188 -7.16 -9.30 9.75
C MET A 188 -7.35 -9.30 11.27
N ARG A 189 -8.08 -10.27 11.80
CA ARG A 189 -8.43 -10.33 13.24
C ARG A 189 -7.22 -10.24 14.18
N PRO A 190 -6.10 -10.96 13.98
CA PRO A 190 -4.93 -10.84 14.85
C PRO A 190 -4.25 -9.46 14.78
N VAL A 191 -4.41 -8.74 13.67
CA VAL A 191 -3.73 -7.46 13.44
C VAL A 191 -4.54 -6.29 13.97
N ILE A 192 -5.85 -6.28 13.70
CA ILE A 192 -6.71 -5.11 13.99
C ILE A 192 -7.82 -5.41 15.00
N GLY A 193 -7.89 -6.64 15.53
CA GLY A 193 -9.01 -7.09 16.38
C GLY A 193 -9.21 -6.24 17.63
N ASP A 194 -8.13 -5.89 18.31
CA ASP A 194 -8.18 -5.05 19.51
C ASP A 194 -8.72 -3.67 19.20
N GLN A 195 -8.29 -3.06 18.11
CA GLN A 195 -8.80 -1.76 17.69
C GLN A 195 -10.28 -1.81 17.32
N ILE A 196 -10.70 -2.82 16.56
CA ILE A 196 -12.12 -3.01 16.22
C ILE A 196 -12.96 -3.22 17.47
N THR A 197 -12.43 -3.91 18.49
CA THR A 197 -13.11 -4.11 19.76
C THR A 197 -13.35 -2.79 20.51
N ILE A 198 -12.34 -1.91 20.56
CA ILE A 198 -12.46 -0.58 21.17
C ILE A 198 -13.50 0.29 20.44
N GLU A 199 -13.44 0.31 19.12
CA GLU A 199 -14.40 1.09 18.30
C GLU A 199 -15.83 0.54 18.44
N LYS A 200 -16.00 -0.78 18.52
CA LYS A 200 -17.29 -1.41 18.78
C LYS A 200 -17.84 -0.97 20.13
N GLU A 201 -17.03 -1.02 21.20
CA GLU A 201 -17.43 -0.57 22.54
C GLU A 201 -17.88 0.89 22.52
N LEU A 202 -17.14 1.77 21.84
CA LEU A 202 -17.49 3.18 21.70
C LEU A 202 -18.84 3.37 20.97
N ILE A 203 -19.08 2.65 19.89
CA ILE A 203 -20.34 2.72 19.13
C ILE A 203 -21.51 2.22 19.96
N GLU A 204 -21.34 1.10 20.66
CA GLU A 204 -22.36 0.52 21.55
C GLU A 204 -22.66 1.50 22.71
N ALA A 205 -21.64 2.03 23.37
CA ALA A 205 -21.82 3.03 24.42
C ALA A 205 -22.55 4.28 23.91
N TYR A 206 -22.16 4.80 22.75
CA TYR A 206 -22.80 5.98 22.15
C TYR A 206 -24.29 5.77 21.83
N SER A 207 -24.70 4.54 21.55
CA SER A 207 -26.10 4.19 21.27
C SER A 207 -27.02 4.24 22.51
N ILE A 208 -26.48 3.99 23.70
CA ILE A 208 -27.25 3.86 24.95
C ILE A 208 -27.24 5.11 25.83
N ILE A 209 -26.31 6.05 25.63
CA ILE A 209 -26.21 7.28 26.40
C ILE A 209 -27.28 8.32 26.00
N THR A 210 -27.58 9.26 26.93
CA THR A 210 -28.54 10.36 26.71
C THR A 210 -28.02 11.39 25.69
N ASN A 211 -28.92 12.24 25.18
CA ASN A 211 -28.52 13.31 24.26
C ASN A 211 -27.53 14.31 24.91
N GLU A 212 -27.70 14.64 26.19
CA GLU A 212 -26.77 15.52 26.91
C GLU A 212 -25.38 14.90 27.01
N GLN A 213 -25.31 13.61 27.30
CA GLN A 213 -24.04 12.87 27.34
C GLN A 213 -23.39 12.77 25.96
N ARG A 214 -24.17 12.63 24.89
CA ARG A 214 -23.66 12.67 23.52
C ARG A 214 -23.04 14.03 23.17
N GLU A 215 -23.70 15.13 23.57
CA GLU A 215 -23.14 16.46 23.34
C GLU A 215 -21.87 16.71 24.17
N LEU A 216 -21.81 16.19 25.39
CA LEU A 216 -20.57 16.21 26.18
C LEU A 216 -19.43 15.46 25.50
N MET A 217 -19.70 14.24 25.01
CA MET A 217 -18.70 13.46 24.26
C MET A 217 -18.25 14.18 22.97
N ARG A 218 -19.17 14.76 22.20
CA ARG A 218 -18.83 15.53 21.02
C ARG A 218 -17.93 16.74 21.37
N SER A 219 -18.26 17.41 22.47
CA SER A 219 -17.45 18.54 22.94
C SER A 219 -16.06 18.10 23.38
N PHE A 220 -15.97 16.96 24.09
CA PHE A 220 -14.69 16.36 24.48
C PHE A 220 -13.83 16.05 23.22
N PHE A 221 -14.38 15.35 22.23
CA PHE A 221 -13.62 15.05 21.02
C PHE A 221 -13.17 16.32 20.28
N ARG A 222 -14.02 17.35 20.21
CA ARG A 222 -13.67 18.64 19.58
C ARG A 222 -12.51 19.37 20.28
N VAL A 223 -12.39 19.23 21.60
CA VAL A 223 -11.31 19.86 22.36
C VAL A 223 -10.01 19.06 22.22
N MET A 224 -10.11 17.74 21.98
CA MET A 224 -8.95 16.84 21.87
C MET A 224 -8.38 16.71 20.44
N THR A 225 -9.11 17.19 19.43
CA THR A 225 -8.70 17.20 18.00
C THR A 225 -8.39 18.60 17.50
#